data_568a7c9318a8dc8ab3ca806c57749229
#
_entry.id   568a7c9318a8dc8ab3ca806c57749229
#
_cell.length_a   1.000
_cell.length_b   1.000
_cell.length_c   1.000
_cell.angle_alpha   90.00
_cell.angle_beta   90.00
_cell.angle_gamma   90.00
#
_symmetry.space_group_name_H-M   'P 1'
#
loop_
_entity.id
_entity.type
_entity.pdbx_description
1 polymer ?
#
loop_
_entity_poly.entity_id
_entity_poly.type
_entity_poly.pdbx_seq_one_letter_code
_entity_poly.pdbx_strand_id
1 'polypeptide(L)'
;MPRPTNKNDLIKAANDEFTKLCALLDSTPKELLKSDFKNALPKNARDKNARDILIHLYEWSKMLENFITNNLEFKGENALSKPKITPFLPSPYNFRTYPKLNIELWQKHQNTSFDEAYASLKQSHERVLKLLSRLSEKALFTKAHFAFTLTSSLASYAISSTSSHYAWAIKQLKNGFKAK
;
A
#
# COMPACT_ATOMS: atom_id res chain seq x y z
N MET A 1 -14.94 7.54 0.84
CA MET A 1 -15.53 6.47 1.68
C MET A 1 -15.32 6.80 3.16
N PRO A 2 -16.28 6.51 4.05
CA PRO A 2 -16.04 6.60 5.48
C PRO A 2 -14.90 5.65 5.88
N ARG A 3 -14.15 6.02 6.90
CA ARG A 3 -13.03 5.22 7.40
C ARG A 3 -13.56 3.92 8.02
N PRO A 4 -13.05 2.74 7.67
CA PRO A 4 -13.45 1.48 8.27
C PRO A 4 -13.31 1.49 9.80
N THR A 5 -14.29 0.94 10.50
CA THR A 5 -14.35 0.87 11.97
C THR A 5 -14.35 -0.56 12.51
N ASN A 6 -14.45 -1.55 11.62
CA ASN A 6 -14.41 -2.98 11.93
C ASN A 6 -13.65 -3.74 10.84
N LYS A 7 -13.34 -5.02 11.12
CA LYS A 7 -12.56 -5.90 10.24
C LYS A 7 -13.21 -6.13 8.88
N ASN A 8 -14.51 -6.35 8.86
CA ASN A 8 -15.24 -6.62 7.61
C ASN A 8 -15.20 -5.40 6.70
N ASP A 9 -15.44 -4.21 7.25
CA ASP A 9 -15.36 -2.95 6.50
C ASP A 9 -13.94 -2.65 6.03
N LEU A 10 -12.91 -2.99 6.83
CA LEU A 10 -11.51 -2.84 6.44
C LEU A 10 -11.17 -3.68 5.21
N ILE A 11 -11.51 -4.98 5.26
CA ILE A 11 -11.25 -5.92 4.16
C ILE A 11 -12.08 -5.52 2.92
N LYS A 12 -13.35 -5.20 3.13
CA LYS A 12 -14.24 -4.75 2.05
C LYS A 12 -13.71 -3.47 1.38
N ALA A 13 -13.34 -2.46 2.16
CA ALA A 13 -12.84 -1.19 1.61
C ALA A 13 -11.53 -1.39 0.83
N ALA A 14 -10.62 -2.25 1.32
CA ALA A 14 -9.39 -2.58 0.61
C ALA A 14 -9.68 -3.27 -0.74
N ASN A 15 -10.58 -4.25 -0.77
CA ASN A 15 -11.01 -4.94 -1.99
C ASN A 15 -11.73 -4.01 -2.97
N ASP A 16 -12.68 -3.22 -2.49
CA ASP A 16 -13.46 -2.31 -3.34
C ASP A 16 -12.57 -1.30 -4.06
N GLU A 17 -11.64 -0.67 -3.33
CA GLU A 17 -10.72 0.31 -3.94
C GLU A 17 -9.70 -0.37 -4.84
N PHE A 18 -9.22 -1.56 -4.50
CA PHE A 18 -8.33 -2.32 -5.37
C PHE A 18 -9.04 -2.74 -6.67
N THR A 19 -10.27 -3.21 -6.59
CA THR A 19 -11.10 -3.55 -7.77
C THR A 19 -11.29 -2.33 -8.69
N LYS A 20 -11.57 -1.15 -8.11
CA LYS A 20 -11.67 0.10 -8.89
C LYS A 20 -10.35 0.48 -9.56
N LEU A 21 -9.22 0.28 -8.86
CA LEU A 21 -7.89 0.51 -9.42
C LEU A 21 -7.63 -0.42 -10.60
N CYS A 22 -7.89 -1.72 -10.44
CA CYS A 22 -7.74 -2.70 -11.52
C CYS A 22 -8.64 -2.36 -12.71
N ALA A 23 -9.92 -2.07 -12.49
CA ALA A 23 -10.85 -1.70 -13.54
C ALA A 23 -10.40 -0.45 -14.32
N LEU A 24 -9.83 0.55 -13.62
CA LEU A 24 -9.26 1.73 -14.29
C LEU A 24 -8.08 1.35 -15.18
N LEU A 25 -7.16 0.54 -14.68
CA LEU A 25 -5.98 0.11 -15.45
C LEU A 25 -6.37 -0.77 -16.64
N ASP A 26 -7.26 -1.74 -16.44
CA ASP A 26 -7.70 -2.69 -17.47
C ASP A 26 -8.49 -1.98 -18.58
N SER A 27 -9.19 -0.87 -18.28
CA SER A 27 -9.91 -0.04 -19.26
C SER A 27 -9.05 1.03 -19.94
N THR A 28 -7.81 1.24 -19.50
CA THR A 28 -6.90 2.26 -20.04
C THR A 28 -6.12 1.69 -21.23
N PRO A 29 -6.01 2.39 -22.38
CA PRO A 29 -5.20 1.96 -23.52
C PRO A 29 -3.74 1.66 -23.10
N LYS A 30 -3.18 0.57 -23.63
CA LYS A 30 -1.81 0.12 -23.29
C LYS A 30 -0.74 1.18 -23.54
N GLU A 31 -0.92 1.98 -24.57
CA GLU A 31 -0.02 3.08 -24.95
C GLU A 31 0.04 4.14 -23.83
N LEU A 32 -1.09 4.46 -23.19
CA LEU A 32 -1.16 5.40 -22.06
C LEU A 32 -0.57 4.80 -20.79
N LEU A 33 -0.76 3.49 -20.56
CA LEU A 33 -0.19 2.81 -19.38
C LEU A 33 1.33 2.76 -19.42
N LYS A 34 1.92 2.70 -20.62
CA LYS A 34 3.39 2.59 -20.83
C LYS A 34 4.07 3.92 -21.10
N SER A 35 3.32 4.99 -21.30
CA SER A 35 3.86 6.33 -21.55
C SER A 35 3.96 7.17 -20.26
N ASP A 36 4.82 8.16 -20.29
CA ASP A 36 4.87 9.17 -19.23
C ASP A 36 3.61 10.04 -19.25
N PHE A 37 3.19 10.48 -18.08
CA PHE A 37 2.03 11.36 -17.93
C PHE A 37 2.29 12.71 -18.59
N LYS A 38 1.37 13.16 -19.44
CA LYS A 38 1.43 14.47 -20.11
C LYS A 38 1.37 15.62 -19.09
N ASN A 39 0.69 15.41 -17.98
CA ASN A 39 0.54 16.36 -16.87
C ASN A 39 1.37 15.91 -15.66
N ALA A 40 2.65 15.57 -15.86
CA ALA A 40 3.53 15.26 -14.76
C ALA A 40 3.46 16.39 -13.72
N LEU A 41 3.11 16.03 -12.49
CA LEU A 41 2.99 17.00 -11.41
C LEU A 41 4.34 17.69 -11.19
N PRO A 42 4.45 19.01 -11.28
CA PRO A 42 5.75 19.73 -11.27
C PRO A 42 6.55 19.51 -9.99
N LYS A 43 5.93 18.99 -8.93
CA LYS A 43 6.54 18.79 -7.61
C LYS A 43 7.08 17.37 -7.38
N ASN A 44 6.86 16.44 -8.29
CA ASN A 44 7.26 15.03 -8.10
C ASN A 44 8.32 14.65 -9.13
N ALA A 45 9.59 14.53 -8.69
CA ALA A 45 10.64 13.94 -9.51
C ALA A 45 10.42 12.44 -9.81
N ARG A 46 9.44 11.82 -9.13
CA ARG A 46 8.96 10.45 -9.27
C ARG A 46 7.51 10.42 -9.78
N ASP A 47 6.88 9.25 -9.88
CA ASP A 47 5.47 9.06 -10.29
C ASP A 47 5.18 9.64 -11.69
N LYS A 48 6.09 9.39 -12.63
CA LYS A 48 6.03 9.94 -14.00
C LYS A 48 5.03 9.21 -14.89
N ASN A 49 4.69 7.98 -14.55
CA ASN A 49 3.81 7.10 -15.32
C ASN A 49 3.05 6.12 -14.42
N ALA A 50 2.19 5.29 -15.03
CA ALA A 50 1.39 4.32 -14.27
C ALA A 50 2.26 3.30 -13.53
N ARG A 51 3.35 2.81 -14.13
CA ARG A 51 4.30 1.89 -13.50
C ARG A 51 4.82 2.46 -12.16
N ASP A 52 5.22 3.73 -12.13
CA ASP A 52 5.78 4.36 -10.93
C ASP A 52 4.76 4.39 -9.76
N ILE A 53 3.50 4.67 -10.08
CA ILE A 53 2.40 4.64 -9.10
C ILE A 53 2.19 3.22 -8.56
N LEU A 54 2.19 2.21 -9.44
CA LEU A 54 2.02 0.81 -9.01
C LEU A 54 3.18 0.33 -8.14
N ILE A 55 4.41 0.71 -8.45
CA ILE A 55 5.59 0.42 -7.62
C ILE A 55 5.48 1.08 -6.25
N HIS A 56 5.03 2.34 -6.20
CA HIS A 56 4.80 3.01 -4.92
C HIS A 56 3.80 2.23 -4.05
N LEU A 57 2.67 1.84 -4.62
CA LEU A 57 1.67 1.02 -3.91
C LEU A 57 2.24 -0.32 -3.47
N TYR A 58 2.96 -1.01 -4.35
CA TYR A 58 3.58 -2.31 -4.07
C TYR A 58 4.56 -2.24 -2.90
N GLU A 59 5.50 -1.28 -2.91
CA GLU A 59 6.50 -1.17 -1.85
C GLU A 59 5.87 -0.79 -0.50
N TRP A 60 4.84 0.08 -0.48
CA TRP A 60 4.10 0.38 0.75
C TRP A 60 3.28 -0.80 1.26
N SER A 61 2.67 -1.57 0.37
CA SER A 61 1.99 -2.83 0.70
C SER A 61 2.96 -3.86 1.27
N LYS A 62 4.16 -3.98 0.69
CA LYS A 62 5.25 -4.83 1.17
C LYS A 62 5.76 -4.39 2.55
N MET A 63 5.87 -3.08 2.80
CA MET A 63 6.21 -2.58 4.14
C MET A 63 5.15 -2.98 5.18
N LEU A 64 3.86 -2.93 4.84
CA LEU A 64 2.79 -3.41 5.71
C LEU A 64 2.88 -4.92 5.95
N GLU A 65 3.10 -5.71 4.91
CA GLU A 65 3.31 -7.17 5.00
C GLU A 65 4.47 -7.49 5.96
N ASN A 66 5.63 -6.85 5.74
CA ASN A 66 6.82 -7.02 6.59
C ASN A 66 6.57 -6.54 8.02
N PHE A 67 5.87 -5.44 8.20
CA PHE A 67 5.52 -4.92 9.52
C PHE A 67 4.68 -5.92 10.33
N ILE A 68 3.72 -6.56 9.69
CA ILE A 68 2.90 -7.60 10.33
C ILE A 68 3.73 -8.85 10.60
N THR A 69 4.40 -9.39 9.59
CA THR A 69 5.09 -10.69 9.67
C THR A 69 6.36 -10.65 10.53
N ASN A 70 7.07 -9.52 10.58
CA ASN A 70 8.26 -9.37 11.42
C ASN A 70 7.92 -9.15 12.90
N ASN A 71 6.74 -8.61 13.21
CA ASN A 71 6.32 -8.32 14.58
C ASN A 71 5.36 -9.35 15.18
N LEU A 72 4.70 -10.17 14.34
CA LEU A 72 3.73 -11.16 14.81
C LEU A 72 4.15 -12.57 14.42
N GLU A 73 3.92 -13.49 15.36
CA GLU A 73 3.91 -14.94 15.14
C GLU A 73 2.46 -15.42 15.20
N PHE A 74 2.04 -16.19 14.20
CA PHE A 74 0.68 -16.72 14.12
C PHE A 74 0.67 -18.18 14.58
N LYS A 75 0.00 -18.45 15.72
CA LYS A 75 -0.24 -19.80 16.26
C LYS A 75 -1.73 -20.11 16.17
N GLY A 76 -2.14 -20.83 15.11
CA GLY A 76 -3.55 -21.02 14.81
C GLY A 76 -4.25 -19.69 14.56
N GLU A 77 -5.31 -19.40 15.31
CA GLU A 77 -6.06 -18.13 15.23
C GLU A 77 -5.46 -16.99 16.07
N ASN A 78 -4.43 -17.28 16.87
CA ASN A 78 -3.81 -16.29 17.74
C ASN A 78 -2.61 -15.62 17.06
N ALA A 79 -2.53 -14.31 17.20
CA ALA A 79 -1.38 -13.50 16.78
C ALA A 79 -0.64 -13.00 18.04
N LEU A 80 0.61 -13.43 18.21
CA LEU A 80 1.45 -13.10 19.34
C LEU A 80 2.56 -12.14 18.92
N SER A 81 2.84 -11.12 19.73
CA SER A 81 3.96 -10.21 19.47
C SER A 81 5.29 -10.93 19.62
N LYS A 82 6.18 -10.72 18.65
CA LYS A 82 7.57 -11.16 18.75
C LYS A 82 8.35 -10.24 19.70
N PRO A 83 9.42 -10.74 20.35
CA PRO A 83 10.19 -9.95 21.33
C PRO A 83 10.93 -8.76 20.69
N LYS A 84 11.39 -8.92 19.43
CA LYS A 84 12.09 -7.85 18.70
C LYS A 84 11.11 -7.05 17.88
N ILE A 85 11.00 -5.75 18.15
CA ILE A 85 10.15 -4.84 17.39
C ILE A 85 10.87 -4.39 16.10
N THR A 86 10.19 -4.55 14.97
CA THR A 86 10.58 -4.01 13.66
C THR A 86 9.70 -2.81 13.35
N PRO A 87 10.25 -1.62 13.06
CA PRO A 87 9.45 -0.44 12.71
C PRO A 87 8.78 -0.62 11.36
N PHE A 88 7.71 0.17 11.10
CA PHE A 88 6.99 0.15 9.82
C PHE A 88 7.85 0.61 8.64
N LEU A 89 8.57 1.72 8.82
CA LEU A 89 9.52 2.22 7.83
C LEU A 89 10.91 1.68 8.11
N PRO A 90 11.68 1.29 7.08
CA PRO A 90 13.05 0.80 7.25
C PRO A 90 13.97 1.93 7.74
N SER A 91 14.95 1.58 8.59
CA SER A 91 15.99 2.54 8.99
C SER A 91 16.78 3.01 7.76
N PRO A 92 17.16 4.31 7.69
CA PRO A 92 17.04 5.35 8.72
C PRO A 92 15.74 6.18 8.63
N TYR A 93 14.73 5.72 7.89
CA TYR A 93 13.53 6.50 7.59
C TYR A 93 12.49 6.47 8.71
N ASN A 94 11.70 7.55 8.76
CA ASN A 94 10.54 7.73 9.64
C ASN A 94 9.45 8.55 8.91
N PHE A 95 8.30 8.79 9.57
CA PHE A 95 7.18 9.53 8.96
C PHE A 95 7.45 11.01 8.65
N ARG A 96 8.61 11.58 9.01
CA ARG A 96 9.05 12.91 8.57
C ARG A 96 9.96 12.83 7.34
N THR A 97 10.70 11.73 7.18
CA THR A 97 11.73 11.56 6.16
C THR A 97 11.35 10.59 5.03
N TYR A 98 10.17 9.94 5.11
CA TYR A 98 9.68 8.99 4.10
C TYR A 98 9.65 9.53 2.64
N PRO A 99 9.56 10.85 2.36
CA PRO A 99 9.67 11.32 0.99
C PRO A 99 10.99 10.94 0.31
N LYS A 100 12.09 10.88 1.09
CA LYS A 100 13.40 10.42 0.59
C LYS A 100 13.38 8.92 0.29
N LEU A 101 12.78 8.11 1.18
CA LEU A 101 12.57 6.68 0.93
C LEU A 101 11.79 6.45 -0.37
N ASN A 102 10.74 7.20 -0.61
CA ASN A 102 9.95 7.08 -1.83
C ASN A 102 10.78 7.34 -3.11
N ILE A 103 11.75 8.25 -3.06
CA ILE A 103 12.66 8.50 -4.18
C ILE A 103 13.58 7.29 -4.40
N GLU A 104 14.14 6.72 -3.34
CA GLU A 104 15.00 5.53 -3.43
C GLU A 104 14.24 4.30 -3.95
N LEU A 105 13.01 4.09 -3.47
CA LEU A 105 12.14 3.03 -3.96
C LEU A 105 11.83 3.21 -5.46
N TRP A 106 11.53 4.42 -5.88
CA TRP A 106 11.32 4.75 -7.29
C TRP A 106 12.59 4.48 -8.11
N GLN A 107 13.77 4.91 -7.66
CA GLN A 107 15.06 4.66 -8.34
C GLN A 107 15.37 3.16 -8.47
N LYS A 108 15.11 2.39 -7.42
CA LYS A 108 15.32 0.94 -7.39
C LYS A 108 14.54 0.20 -8.50
N HIS A 109 13.40 0.72 -8.90
CA HIS A 109 12.47 0.06 -9.82
C HIS A 109 12.47 0.65 -11.25
N GLN A 110 13.53 1.38 -11.65
CA GLN A 110 13.56 2.01 -12.99
C GLN A 110 13.54 0.98 -14.13
N ASN A 111 14.01 -0.24 -13.91
CA ASN A 111 14.02 -1.33 -14.88
C ASN A 111 12.81 -2.29 -14.75
N THR A 112 11.90 -2.06 -13.79
CA THR A 112 10.68 -2.85 -13.65
C THR A 112 9.67 -2.42 -14.71
N SER A 113 9.11 -3.35 -15.45
CA SER A 113 8.05 -3.08 -16.44
C SER A 113 6.71 -2.76 -15.75
N PHE A 114 5.76 -2.17 -16.51
CA PHE A 114 4.39 -1.98 -16.04
C PHE A 114 3.73 -3.32 -15.66
N ASP A 115 3.89 -4.33 -16.49
CA ASP A 115 3.26 -5.64 -16.31
C ASP A 115 3.80 -6.34 -15.03
N GLU A 116 5.11 -6.27 -14.76
CA GLU A 116 5.73 -6.77 -13.53
C GLU A 116 5.26 -5.99 -12.30
N ALA A 117 5.19 -4.67 -12.37
CA ALA A 117 4.70 -3.82 -11.29
C ALA A 117 3.24 -4.15 -10.94
N TYR A 118 2.39 -4.35 -11.95
CA TYR A 118 0.99 -4.68 -11.76
C TYR A 118 0.82 -6.09 -11.18
N ALA A 119 1.55 -7.09 -11.68
CA ALA A 119 1.53 -8.44 -11.13
C ALA A 119 2.01 -8.47 -9.66
N SER A 120 3.09 -7.76 -9.35
CA SER A 120 3.64 -7.65 -7.99
C SER A 120 2.63 -7.02 -7.02
N LEU A 121 1.94 -5.97 -7.45
CA LEU A 121 0.92 -5.31 -6.64
C LEU A 121 -0.28 -6.23 -6.39
N LYS A 122 -0.78 -6.96 -7.40
CA LYS A 122 -1.87 -7.93 -7.23
C LYS A 122 -1.52 -9.00 -6.18
N GLN A 123 -0.37 -9.61 -6.31
CA GLN A 123 0.10 -10.62 -5.36
C GLN A 123 0.28 -10.06 -3.94
N SER A 124 0.80 -8.83 -3.82
CA SER A 124 0.98 -8.19 -2.52
C SER A 124 -0.37 -7.86 -1.86
N HIS A 125 -1.35 -7.39 -2.63
CA HIS A 125 -2.72 -7.16 -2.16
C HIS A 125 -3.32 -8.44 -1.56
N GLU A 126 -3.25 -9.56 -2.28
CA GLU A 126 -3.75 -10.86 -1.81
C GLU A 126 -3.05 -11.32 -0.51
N ARG A 127 -1.72 -11.19 -0.43
CA ARG A 127 -0.96 -11.55 0.78
C ARG A 127 -1.35 -10.69 1.97
N VAL A 128 -1.48 -9.38 1.77
CA VAL A 128 -1.91 -8.46 2.84
C VAL A 128 -3.30 -8.79 3.33
N LEU A 129 -4.27 -9.02 2.44
CA LEU A 129 -5.62 -9.41 2.84
C LEU A 129 -5.64 -10.73 3.61
N LYS A 130 -4.86 -11.72 3.17
CA LYS A 130 -4.70 -12.98 3.88
C LYS A 130 -4.13 -12.79 5.29
N LEU A 131 -3.18 -11.89 5.48
CA LEU A 131 -2.65 -11.56 6.81
C LEU A 131 -3.70 -10.85 7.68
N LEU A 132 -4.39 -9.85 7.14
CA LEU A 132 -5.42 -9.12 7.86
C LEU A 132 -6.60 -10.02 8.27
N SER A 133 -6.98 -10.98 7.42
CA SER A 133 -8.07 -11.92 7.71
C SER A 133 -7.77 -12.85 8.89
N ARG A 134 -6.48 -13.10 9.20
CA ARG A 134 -6.05 -13.93 10.34
C ARG A 134 -6.08 -13.18 11.69
N LEU A 135 -6.22 -11.87 11.67
CA LEU A 135 -6.22 -11.03 12.87
C LEU A 135 -7.64 -10.86 13.41
N SER A 136 -7.80 -10.87 14.73
CA SER A 136 -9.07 -10.54 15.36
C SER A 136 -9.39 -9.06 15.21
N GLU A 137 -10.67 -8.70 15.34
CA GLU A 137 -11.09 -7.29 15.34
C GLU A 137 -10.38 -6.49 16.43
N LYS A 138 -10.27 -7.06 17.64
CA LYS A 138 -9.53 -6.46 18.75
C LYS A 138 -8.06 -6.17 18.39
N ALA A 139 -7.38 -7.15 17.78
CA ALA A 139 -5.98 -7.00 17.35
C ALA A 139 -5.81 -5.91 16.28
N LEU A 140 -6.78 -5.75 15.39
CA LEU A 140 -6.75 -4.73 14.34
C LEU A 140 -7.08 -3.34 14.87
N PHE A 141 -8.17 -3.17 15.63
CA PHE A 141 -8.76 -1.87 15.90
C PHE A 141 -8.44 -1.27 17.27
N THR A 142 -8.02 -2.09 18.25
CA THR A 142 -7.61 -1.54 19.55
C THR A 142 -6.30 -0.78 19.40
N LYS A 143 -6.29 0.51 19.80
CA LYS A 143 -5.08 1.33 19.86
C LYS A 143 -4.10 0.75 20.87
N ALA A 144 -2.82 0.82 20.54
CA ALA A 144 -1.73 0.30 21.38
C ALA A 144 -1.90 -1.18 21.81
N HIS A 145 -2.68 -1.96 21.05
CA HIS A 145 -2.85 -3.40 21.33
C HIS A 145 -1.54 -4.15 21.23
N PHE A 146 -0.74 -3.82 20.22
CA PHE A 146 0.63 -4.32 20.07
C PHE A 146 1.62 -3.17 20.33
N ALA A 147 2.70 -3.43 21.07
CA ALA A 147 3.73 -2.43 21.37
C ALA A 147 4.32 -1.79 20.11
N PHE A 148 4.46 -2.55 19.02
CA PHE A 148 5.02 -2.07 17.77
C PHE A 148 4.11 -1.08 17.01
N THR A 149 2.80 -1.01 17.34
CA THR A 149 1.89 -0.01 16.74
C THR A 149 1.91 1.33 17.48
N LEU A 150 2.69 1.43 18.55
CA LEU A 150 2.77 2.62 19.41
C LEU A 150 1.38 3.04 19.91
N THR A 151 0.99 4.29 19.72
CA THR A 151 -0.32 4.85 20.11
C THR A 151 -1.43 4.60 19.07
N SER A 152 -1.09 3.98 17.92
CA SER A 152 -2.01 3.71 16.82
C SER A 152 -2.62 2.31 16.94
N SER A 153 -3.60 2.02 16.07
CA SER A 153 -4.09 0.67 15.84
C SER A 153 -3.43 0.07 14.58
N LEU A 154 -3.33 -1.26 14.50
CA LEU A 154 -2.81 -1.92 13.29
C LEU A 154 -3.71 -1.63 12.07
N ALA A 155 -5.04 -1.50 12.27
CA ALA A 155 -5.97 -1.10 11.22
C ALA A 155 -5.62 0.27 10.62
N SER A 156 -5.05 1.21 11.39
CA SER A 156 -4.63 2.51 10.85
C SER A 156 -3.52 2.38 9.80
N TYR A 157 -2.54 1.51 10.02
CA TYR A 157 -1.50 1.18 9.04
C TYR A 157 -2.09 0.47 7.82
N ALA A 158 -2.98 -0.52 8.05
CA ALA A 158 -3.63 -1.26 6.98
C ALA A 158 -4.48 -0.34 6.07
N ILE A 159 -5.34 0.52 6.64
CA ILE A 159 -6.16 1.48 5.89
C ILE A 159 -5.27 2.42 5.07
N SER A 160 -4.20 2.95 5.69
CA SER A 160 -3.27 3.85 5.01
C SER A 160 -2.60 3.18 3.82
N SER A 161 -2.13 1.93 3.97
CA SER A 161 -1.37 1.21 2.94
C SER A 161 -2.24 0.47 1.92
N THR A 162 -3.57 0.42 2.09
CA THR A 162 -4.51 -0.24 1.19
C THR A 162 -5.56 0.75 0.65
N SER A 163 -6.76 0.77 1.20
CA SER A 163 -7.90 1.54 0.64
C SER A 163 -7.58 3.01 0.41
N SER A 164 -6.90 3.69 1.36
CA SER A 164 -6.53 5.10 1.18
C SER A 164 -5.47 5.31 0.09
N HIS A 165 -4.46 4.42 0.01
CA HIS A 165 -3.45 4.47 -1.04
C HIS A 165 -4.02 4.16 -2.43
N TYR A 166 -4.92 3.16 -2.53
CA TYR A 166 -5.56 2.83 -3.81
C TYR A 166 -6.44 3.99 -4.30
N ALA A 167 -7.22 4.61 -3.41
CA ALA A 167 -8.02 5.79 -3.76
C ALA A 167 -7.13 6.97 -4.21
N TRP A 168 -5.99 7.19 -3.54
CA TRP A 168 -4.99 8.18 -3.96
C TRP A 168 -4.43 7.84 -5.34
N ALA A 169 -4.03 6.60 -5.58
CA ALA A 169 -3.47 6.16 -6.85
C ALA A 169 -4.46 6.31 -8.02
N ILE A 170 -5.73 5.95 -7.82
CA ILE A 170 -6.80 6.16 -8.81
C ILE A 170 -6.90 7.64 -9.20
N LYS A 171 -6.83 8.56 -8.22
CA LYS A 171 -6.83 9.99 -8.48
C LYS A 171 -5.60 10.44 -9.28
N GLN A 172 -4.39 9.95 -8.91
CA GLN A 172 -3.16 10.28 -9.63
C GLN A 172 -3.21 9.77 -11.08
N LEU A 173 -3.60 8.51 -11.29
CA LEU A 173 -3.71 7.90 -12.62
C LEU A 173 -4.71 8.66 -13.49
N LYS A 174 -5.92 8.94 -12.96
CA LYS A 174 -6.93 9.73 -13.71
C LYS A 174 -6.42 11.12 -14.09
N ASN A 175 -5.65 11.77 -13.24
CA ASN A 175 -5.05 13.06 -13.55
C ASN A 175 -3.91 12.94 -14.57
N GLY A 176 -3.08 11.90 -14.45
CA GLY A 176 -1.97 11.65 -15.36
C GLY A 176 -2.43 11.30 -16.79
N PHE A 177 -3.55 10.59 -16.92
CA PHE A 177 -4.11 10.17 -18.21
C PHE A 177 -4.92 11.26 -18.92
N LYS A 178 -5.31 12.34 -18.25
CA LYS A 178 -6.04 13.43 -18.91
C LYS A 178 -5.16 14.09 -19.97
N ALA A 179 -5.66 14.17 -21.21
CA ALA A 179 -5.11 15.10 -22.19
C ALA A 179 -5.29 16.55 -21.67
N LYS A 180 -4.31 17.41 -21.93
CA LYS A 180 -4.51 18.84 -21.76
C LYS A 180 -5.52 19.34 -22.76
#